data_86559c98480cf72c5fb2292aebf18f38
#
_entry.id   86559c98480cf72c5fb2292aebf18f38
#
_cell.length_a   1.000
_cell.length_b   1.000
_cell.length_c   1.000
_cell.angle_alpha   90.00
_cell.angle_beta   90.00
_cell.angle_gamma   90.00
#
_symmetry.space_group_name_H-M   'P 1'
#
loop_
_entity.id
_entity.type
_entity.pdbx_description
1 polymer ?
#
loop_
_entity_poly.entity_id
_entity_poly.type
_entity_poly.pdbx_seq_one_letter_code
_entity_poly.pdbx_strand_id
1 'polypeptide(L)'
;CLDVPTSGTYHLGGVDVSTMDDDQQAEIRNKMLGFIFQQYNLIPKLTVLENVELPLLYAGVGAEERKERAVAALGRVGLADKQKNLPSQLSGGQQQRVSIARALAGNPSVILADEPTGALDSRTGHEVLGFLQQLNKEGSTVILITHDNGIAATARRVVRIADGKIIEDHPQEVDWY
;
A
#
# COMPACT_ATOMS: atom_id res chain seq x y z
N CYS A 1 4.93 -10.13 -7.66
CA CYS A 1 3.84 -11.01 -8.14
C CYS A 1 2.97 -10.35 -9.23
N LEU A 2 3.52 -9.42 -10.02
CA LEU A 2 2.90 -8.88 -11.23
C LEU A 2 3.54 -9.46 -12.48
N ASP A 3 4.73 -10.06 -12.34
CA ASP A 3 5.50 -10.68 -13.40
C ASP A 3 6.42 -11.75 -12.79
N VAL A 4 7.02 -12.59 -13.61
CA VAL A 4 7.98 -13.61 -13.19
C VAL A 4 9.40 -13.15 -13.47
N PRO A 5 10.40 -13.48 -12.62
CA PRO A 5 11.77 -13.14 -12.89
C PRO A 5 12.29 -13.96 -14.09
N THR A 6 13.09 -13.34 -14.96
CA THR A 6 13.74 -14.02 -16.08
C THR A 6 14.70 -15.11 -15.58
N SER A 7 15.31 -14.90 -14.42
CA SER A 7 16.18 -15.86 -13.74
C SER A 7 16.26 -15.54 -12.24
N GLY A 8 16.73 -16.50 -11.45
CA GLY A 8 16.79 -16.39 -10.00
C GLY A 8 15.50 -16.83 -9.31
N THR A 9 15.46 -16.65 -7.98
CA THR A 9 14.31 -17.02 -7.15
C THR A 9 13.83 -15.83 -6.35
N TYR A 10 12.53 -15.78 -6.07
CA TYR A 10 11.92 -14.77 -5.22
C TYR A 10 11.01 -15.44 -4.17
N HIS A 11 11.29 -15.13 -2.90
CA HIS A 11 10.52 -15.67 -1.79
C HIS A 11 9.74 -14.55 -1.09
N LEU A 12 8.43 -14.76 -0.92
CA LEU A 12 7.55 -13.87 -0.20
C LEU A 12 6.95 -14.62 1.00
N GLY A 13 7.25 -14.14 2.23
CA GLY A 13 6.82 -14.84 3.44
C GLY A 13 7.32 -16.29 3.54
N GLY A 14 8.50 -16.59 3.00
CA GLY A 14 9.09 -17.93 2.96
C GLY A 14 8.60 -18.83 1.82
N VAL A 15 7.65 -18.35 1.00
CA VAL A 15 7.12 -19.10 -0.15
C VAL A 15 7.83 -18.66 -1.43
N ASP A 16 8.36 -19.60 -2.20
CA ASP A 16 8.94 -19.31 -3.52
C ASP A 16 7.83 -19.01 -4.53
N VAL A 17 7.77 -17.75 -4.99
CA VAL A 17 6.77 -17.29 -5.95
C VAL A 17 7.29 -17.23 -7.38
N SER A 18 8.57 -17.52 -7.62
CA SER A 18 9.20 -17.41 -8.94
C SER A 18 8.71 -18.47 -9.93
N THR A 19 8.13 -19.57 -9.45
CA THR A 19 7.62 -20.70 -10.25
C THR A 19 6.09 -20.78 -10.28
N MET A 20 5.39 -19.82 -9.68
CA MET A 20 3.93 -19.80 -9.62
C MET A 20 3.31 -19.39 -10.96
N ASP A 21 2.16 -19.98 -11.27
CA ASP A 21 1.32 -19.53 -12.37
C ASP A 21 0.56 -18.22 -12.03
N ASP A 22 -0.12 -17.65 -13.01
CA ASP A 22 -0.81 -16.37 -12.87
C ASP A 22 -1.89 -16.37 -11.76
N ASP A 23 -2.62 -17.47 -11.63
CA ASP A 23 -3.68 -17.62 -10.63
C ASP A 23 -3.09 -17.70 -9.22
N GLN A 24 -2.03 -18.47 -9.05
CA GLN A 24 -1.29 -18.57 -7.78
C GLN A 24 -0.66 -17.23 -7.39
N GLN A 25 -0.07 -16.51 -8.35
CA GLN A 25 0.48 -15.18 -8.12
C GLN A 25 -0.61 -14.17 -7.73
N ALA A 26 -1.78 -14.23 -8.38
CA ALA A 26 -2.93 -13.38 -8.05
C ALA A 26 -3.43 -13.65 -6.63
N GLU A 27 -3.48 -14.91 -6.21
CA GLU A 27 -3.87 -15.28 -4.84
C GLU A 27 -2.88 -14.76 -3.79
N ILE A 28 -1.58 -14.98 -4.00
CA ILE A 28 -0.52 -14.49 -3.11
C ILE A 28 -0.51 -12.97 -3.06
N ARG A 29 -0.63 -12.30 -4.20
CA ARG A 29 -0.71 -10.84 -4.29
C ARG A 29 -1.88 -10.29 -3.47
N ASN A 30 -3.06 -10.89 -3.61
CA ASN A 30 -4.25 -10.46 -2.88
C ASN A 30 -4.12 -10.67 -1.35
N LYS A 31 -3.50 -11.77 -0.92
CA LYS A 31 -3.37 -12.12 0.50
C LYS A 31 -2.24 -11.38 1.21
N MET A 32 -1.12 -11.14 0.52
CA MET A 32 0.12 -10.72 1.17
C MET A 32 0.53 -9.29 0.85
N LEU A 33 0.05 -8.71 -0.24
CA LEU A 33 0.49 -7.41 -0.72
C LEU A 33 -0.65 -6.38 -0.64
N GLY A 34 -0.34 -5.21 -0.07
CA GLY A 34 -1.16 -4.01 -0.17
C GLY A 34 -0.48 -2.98 -1.07
N PHE A 35 -1.22 -2.40 -2.00
CA PHE A 35 -0.68 -1.43 -2.96
C PHE A 35 -1.21 -0.02 -2.68
N ILE A 36 -0.31 0.94 -2.63
CA ILE A 36 -0.60 2.37 -2.53
C ILE A 36 0.06 3.06 -3.72
N PHE A 37 -0.71 3.80 -4.51
CA PHE A 37 -0.25 4.43 -5.75
C PHE A 37 -0.30 5.95 -5.64
N GLN A 38 0.54 6.64 -6.42
CA GLN A 38 0.60 8.09 -6.51
C GLN A 38 -0.76 8.71 -6.90
N GLN A 39 -1.49 8.11 -7.82
CA GLN A 39 -2.78 8.59 -8.32
C GLN A 39 -3.98 7.91 -7.66
N TYR A 40 -3.78 7.33 -6.46
CA TYR A 40 -4.79 6.67 -5.63
C TYR A 40 -5.46 5.45 -6.26
N ASN A 41 -5.68 5.42 -7.58
CA ASN A 41 -6.32 4.35 -8.35
C ASN A 41 -7.66 3.88 -7.72
N LEU A 42 -8.47 4.84 -7.28
CA LEU A 42 -9.82 4.57 -6.81
C LEU A 42 -10.76 4.43 -8.01
N ILE A 43 -11.75 3.55 -7.90
CA ILE A 43 -12.79 3.39 -8.91
C ILE A 43 -13.81 4.52 -8.72
N PRO A 44 -13.96 5.44 -9.69
CA PRO A 44 -14.72 6.68 -9.50
C PRO A 44 -16.21 6.50 -9.23
N LYS A 45 -16.76 5.38 -9.73
CA LYS A 45 -18.21 5.05 -9.62
C LYS A 45 -18.56 4.32 -8.33
N LEU A 46 -17.57 3.85 -7.59
CA LEU A 46 -17.76 3.18 -6.31
C LEU A 46 -17.61 4.18 -5.17
N THR A 47 -18.38 3.97 -4.11
CA THR A 47 -18.21 4.71 -2.86
C THR A 47 -16.85 4.43 -2.22
N VAL A 48 -16.49 5.23 -1.24
CA VAL A 48 -15.28 5.03 -0.41
C VAL A 48 -15.29 3.63 0.21
N LEU A 49 -16.42 3.22 0.80
CA LEU A 49 -16.54 1.88 1.40
C LEU A 49 -16.34 0.78 0.36
N GLU A 50 -17.02 0.86 -0.78
CA GLU A 50 -16.93 -0.14 -1.85
C GLU A 50 -15.52 -0.23 -2.44
N ASN A 51 -14.79 0.89 -2.56
CA ASN A 51 -13.38 0.87 -2.96
C ASN A 51 -12.50 0.08 -1.98
N VAL A 52 -12.72 0.26 -0.68
CA VAL A 52 -11.95 -0.44 0.36
C VAL A 52 -12.33 -1.91 0.45
N GLU A 53 -13.58 -2.27 0.14
CA GLU A 53 -14.06 -3.65 0.11
C GLU A 53 -13.50 -4.50 -1.05
N LEU A 54 -13.02 -3.87 -2.14
CA LEU A 54 -12.62 -4.58 -3.36
C LEU A 54 -11.62 -5.73 -3.13
N PRO A 55 -10.48 -5.55 -2.45
CA PRO A 55 -9.53 -6.65 -2.23
C PRO A 55 -10.14 -7.79 -1.41
N LEU A 56 -11.05 -7.48 -0.50
CA LEU A 56 -11.75 -8.48 0.31
C LEU A 56 -12.80 -9.24 -0.52
N LEU A 57 -13.44 -8.56 -1.47
CA LEU A 57 -14.36 -9.20 -2.42
C LEU A 57 -13.62 -10.24 -3.27
N TYR A 58 -12.45 -9.89 -3.81
CA TYR A 58 -11.62 -10.81 -4.59
C TYR A 58 -11.03 -11.94 -3.74
N ALA A 59 -10.84 -11.72 -2.44
CA ALA A 59 -10.45 -12.77 -1.49
C ALA A 59 -11.60 -13.72 -1.10
N GLY A 60 -12.82 -13.50 -1.60
CA GLY A 60 -13.99 -14.31 -1.28
C GLY A 60 -14.54 -14.08 0.13
N VAL A 61 -14.21 -12.96 0.79
CA VAL A 61 -14.72 -12.63 2.12
C VAL A 61 -16.21 -12.32 2.07
N GLY A 62 -17.00 -12.90 2.97
CA GLY A 62 -18.44 -12.69 3.07
C GLY A 62 -18.83 -11.24 3.30
N ALA A 63 -20.03 -10.84 2.88
CA ALA A 63 -20.45 -9.44 2.81
C ALA A 63 -20.40 -8.71 4.17
N GLU A 64 -20.82 -9.35 5.26
CA GLU A 64 -20.79 -8.74 6.60
C GLU A 64 -19.35 -8.52 7.09
N GLU A 65 -18.53 -9.55 7.06
CA GLU A 65 -17.12 -9.46 7.46
C GLU A 65 -16.35 -8.46 6.59
N ARG A 66 -16.61 -8.47 5.29
CA ARG A 66 -15.99 -7.52 4.35
C ARG A 66 -16.29 -6.08 4.74
N LYS A 67 -17.56 -5.77 5.03
CA LYS A 67 -17.97 -4.44 5.47
C LYS A 67 -17.34 -4.06 6.80
N GLU A 68 -17.32 -4.94 7.79
CA GLU A 68 -16.70 -4.69 9.09
C GLU A 68 -15.21 -4.36 8.95
N ARG A 69 -14.48 -5.16 8.17
CA ARG A 69 -13.04 -4.95 7.92
C ARG A 69 -12.78 -3.64 7.18
N ALA A 70 -13.59 -3.31 6.18
CA ALA A 70 -13.46 -2.06 5.44
C ALA A 70 -13.76 -0.83 6.31
N VAL A 71 -14.80 -0.89 7.15
CA VAL A 71 -15.12 0.18 8.11
C VAL A 71 -13.99 0.37 9.12
N ALA A 72 -13.43 -0.72 9.65
CA ALA A 72 -12.29 -0.67 10.56
C ALA A 72 -11.06 -0.04 9.89
N ALA A 73 -10.76 -0.40 8.64
CA ALA A 73 -9.67 0.18 7.87
C ALA A 73 -9.87 1.69 7.63
N LEU A 74 -11.09 2.12 7.29
CA LEU A 74 -11.43 3.54 7.16
C LEU A 74 -11.31 4.29 8.48
N GLY A 75 -11.66 3.66 9.60
CA GLY A 75 -11.46 4.22 10.94
C GLY A 75 -9.99 4.49 11.24
N ARG A 76 -9.08 3.59 10.86
CA ARG A 76 -7.62 3.76 11.05
C ARG A 76 -7.06 4.99 10.32
N VAL A 77 -7.62 5.36 9.20
CA VAL A 77 -7.19 6.53 8.41
C VAL A 77 -8.03 7.79 8.66
N GLY A 78 -8.94 7.75 9.64
CA GLY A 78 -9.76 8.92 10.03
C GLY A 78 -10.87 9.27 9.05
N LEU A 79 -11.41 8.29 8.30
CA LEU A 79 -12.44 8.49 7.28
C LEU A 79 -13.73 7.66 7.55
N ALA A 80 -13.98 7.29 8.80
CA ALA A 80 -15.16 6.52 9.18
C ALA A 80 -16.49 7.19 8.79
N ASP A 81 -16.53 8.52 8.73
CA ASP A 81 -17.71 9.33 8.36
C ASP A 81 -17.90 9.49 6.84
N LYS A 82 -16.92 9.06 6.02
CA LYS A 82 -16.90 9.26 4.56
C LYS A 82 -17.33 8.04 3.74
N GLN A 83 -17.82 6.98 4.37
CA GLN A 83 -18.11 5.69 3.74
C GLN A 83 -18.97 5.78 2.49
N LYS A 84 -19.96 6.67 2.48
CA LYS A 84 -20.94 6.84 1.39
C LYS A 84 -20.51 7.84 0.32
N ASN A 85 -19.42 8.55 0.53
CA ASN A 85 -18.90 9.52 -0.44
C ASN A 85 -18.34 8.80 -1.67
N LEU A 86 -18.40 9.49 -2.81
CA LEU A 86 -17.64 9.11 -4.01
C LEU A 86 -16.22 9.73 -3.94
N PRO A 87 -15.23 9.15 -4.63
CA PRO A 87 -13.88 9.72 -4.69
C PRO A 87 -13.85 11.19 -5.10
N SER A 88 -14.69 11.61 -6.04
CA SER A 88 -14.80 13.00 -6.51
C SER A 88 -15.22 14.01 -5.43
N GLN A 89 -15.78 13.54 -4.33
CA GLN A 89 -16.23 14.37 -3.19
C GLN A 89 -15.15 14.52 -2.12
N LEU A 90 -13.95 13.98 -2.34
CA LEU A 90 -12.84 13.97 -1.41
C LEU A 90 -11.68 14.83 -1.90
N SER A 91 -10.92 15.41 -0.98
CA SER A 91 -9.61 16.00 -1.29
C SER A 91 -8.60 14.93 -1.72
N GLY A 92 -7.50 15.34 -2.37
CA GLY A 92 -6.43 14.42 -2.76
C GLY A 92 -5.86 13.62 -1.58
N GLY A 93 -5.63 14.27 -0.45
CA GLY A 93 -5.17 13.62 0.77
C GLY A 93 -6.17 12.61 1.34
N GLN A 94 -7.46 12.92 1.28
CA GLN A 94 -8.51 11.98 1.68
C GLN A 94 -8.57 10.79 0.72
N GLN A 95 -8.45 11.01 -0.60
CA GLN A 95 -8.40 9.93 -1.58
C GLN A 95 -7.20 9.01 -1.34
N GLN A 96 -6.02 9.57 -1.02
CA GLN A 96 -4.85 8.78 -0.66
C GLN A 96 -5.08 7.96 0.61
N ARG A 97 -5.73 8.51 1.62
CA ARG A 97 -6.10 7.76 2.82
C ARG A 97 -7.09 6.62 2.53
N VAL A 98 -8.02 6.80 1.58
CA VAL A 98 -8.87 5.69 1.10
C VAL A 98 -8.04 4.61 0.42
N SER A 99 -7.07 4.98 -0.42
CA SER A 99 -6.13 4.03 -1.05
C SER A 99 -5.34 3.24 0.00
N ILE A 100 -4.89 3.91 1.05
CA ILE A 100 -4.22 3.26 2.19
C ILE A 100 -5.18 2.31 2.93
N ALA A 101 -6.39 2.73 3.24
CA ALA A 101 -7.39 1.87 3.88
C ALA A 101 -7.69 0.63 3.04
N ARG A 102 -7.81 0.77 1.73
CA ARG A 102 -7.96 -0.34 0.78
C ARG A 102 -6.77 -1.31 0.86
N ALA A 103 -5.55 -0.80 0.88
CA ALA A 103 -4.35 -1.62 1.03
C ALA A 103 -4.34 -2.41 2.35
N LEU A 104 -4.84 -1.82 3.43
CA LEU A 104 -4.85 -2.41 4.78
C LEU A 104 -6.00 -3.40 5.03
N ALA A 105 -7.10 -3.28 4.30
CA ALA A 105 -8.33 -4.06 4.56
C ALA A 105 -8.08 -5.59 4.53
N GLY A 106 -7.18 -6.04 3.66
CA GLY A 106 -6.75 -7.43 3.56
C GLY A 106 -5.76 -7.88 4.64
N ASN A 107 -5.30 -6.99 5.49
CA ASN A 107 -4.24 -7.24 6.49
C ASN A 107 -2.96 -7.82 5.86
N PRO A 108 -2.36 -7.14 4.85
CA PRO A 108 -1.20 -7.64 4.14
C PRO A 108 0.06 -7.65 5.00
N SER A 109 0.98 -8.58 4.71
CA SER A 109 2.30 -8.62 5.36
C SER A 109 3.25 -7.55 4.82
N VAL A 110 3.05 -7.15 3.56
CA VAL A 110 3.89 -6.17 2.86
C VAL A 110 3.02 -5.10 2.20
N ILE A 111 3.42 -3.86 2.38
CA ILE A 111 2.81 -2.68 1.74
C ILE A 111 3.82 -2.13 0.73
N LEU A 112 3.38 -2.03 -0.52
CA LEU A 112 4.14 -1.43 -1.62
C LEU A 112 3.56 -0.03 -1.87
N ALA A 113 4.33 1.02 -1.58
CA ALA A 113 3.92 2.41 -1.76
C ALA A 113 4.76 3.07 -2.85
N ASP A 114 4.15 3.29 -4.01
CA ASP A 114 4.78 3.88 -5.18
C ASP A 114 4.46 5.38 -5.24
N GLU A 115 5.47 6.22 -4.98
CA GLU A 115 5.36 7.68 -4.90
C GLU A 115 4.12 8.16 -4.11
N PRO A 116 3.88 7.67 -2.89
CA PRO A 116 2.59 7.83 -2.20
C PRO A 116 2.25 9.27 -1.86
N THR A 117 3.20 10.18 -1.96
CA THR A 117 3.04 11.62 -1.66
C THR A 117 3.17 12.51 -2.87
N GLY A 118 3.49 11.96 -4.05
CA GLY A 118 3.84 12.74 -5.25
C GLY A 118 2.73 13.64 -5.80
N ALA A 119 1.46 13.38 -5.46
CA ALA A 119 0.30 14.19 -5.86
C ALA A 119 -0.25 15.07 -4.71
N LEU A 120 0.45 15.14 -3.57
CA LEU A 120 -0.01 15.81 -2.35
C LEU A 120 0.81 17.08 -2.06
N ASP A 121 0.19 18.03 -1.36
CA ASP A 121 0.93 19.11 -0.73
C ASP A 121 1.83 18.59 0.40
N SER A 122 2.86 19.37 0.76
CA SER A 122 3.88 18.94 1.72
C SER A 122 3.33 18.51 3.07
N ARG A 123 2.33 19.21 3.62
CA ARG A 123 1.73 18.89 4.91
C ARG A 123 1.01 17.54 4.85
N THR A 124 0.15 17.37 3.87
CA THR A 124 -0.60 16.11 3.66
C THR A 124 0.35 14.96 3.34
N GLY A 125 1.43 15.23 2.61
CA GLY A 125 2.48 14.25 2.33
C GLY A 125 3.15 13.75 3.62
N HIS A 126 3.52 14.64 4.54
CA HIS A 126 4.09 14.27 5.84
C HIS A 126 3.12 13.43 6.69
N GLU A 127 1.82 13.75 6.69
CA GLU A 127 0.82 12.96 7.39
C GLU A 127 0.75 11.52 6.84
N VAL A 128 0.83 11.35 5.51
CA VAL A 128 0.85 10.04 4.86
C VAL A 128 2.13 9.26 5.21
N LEU A 129 3.30 9.90 5.17
CA LEU A 129 4.56 9.26 5.54
C LEU A 129 4.57 8.84 7.00
N GLY A 130 4.11 9.69 7.92
CA GLY A 130 3.97 9.36 9.34
C GLY A 130 3.05 8.15 9.56
N PHE A 131 1.97 8.04 8.78
CA PHE A 131 1.09 6.88 8.84
C PHE A 131 1.79 5.59 8.36
N LEU A 132 2.56 5.65 7.26
CA LEU A 132 3.33 4.49 6.77
C LEU A 132 4.43 4.07 7.77
N GLN A 133 5.10 5.03 8.41
CA GLN A 133 6.04 4.74 9.49
C GLN A 133 5.35 4.07 10.69
N GLN A 134 4.15 4.52 11.05
CA GLN A 134 3.37 3.89 12.13
C GLN A 134 3.03 2.43 11.81
N LEU A 135 2.60 2.14 10.58
CA LEU A 135 2.35 0.77 10.13
C LEU A 135 3.61 -0.12 10.23
N ASN A 136 4.78 0.44 9.91
CA ASN A 136 6.04 -0.29 10.07
C ASN A 136 6.37 -0.55 11.55
N LYS A 137 6.12 0.41 12.46
CA LYS A 137 6.27 0.20 13.91
C LYS A 137 5.35 -0.89 14.44
N GLU A 138 4.16 -1.02 13.86
CA GLU A 138 3.16 -2.06 14.18
C GLU A 138 3.52 -3.45 13.62
N GLY A 139 4.61 -3.57 12.84
CA GLY A 139 5.15 -4.82 12.34
C GLY A 139 4.91 -5.09 10.85
N SER A 140 4.25 -4.19 10.11
CA SER A 140 4.13 -4.33 8.65
C SER A 140 5.45 -4.04 7.96
N THR A 141 5.81 -4.80 6.93
CA THR A 141 6.89 -4.44 6.02
C THR A 141 6.37 -3.39 5.05
N VAL A 142 6.99 -2.21 5.02
CA VAL A 142 6.65 -1.14 4.07
C VAL A 142 7.82 -0.95 3.10
N ILE A 143 7.54 -1.10 1.81
CA ILE A 143 8.48 -0.81 0.73
C ILE A 143 8.00 0.48 0.06
N LEU A 144 8.78 1.55 0.24
CA LEU A 144 8.50 2.87 -0.30
C LEU A 144 9.37 3.11 -1.52
N ILE A 145 8.74 3.37 -2.66
CA ILE A 145 9.42 3.71 -3.91
C ILE A 145 9.30 5.23 -4.08
N THR A 146 10.44 5.88 -4.24
CA THR A 146 10.49 7.34 -4.45
C THR A 146 11.77 7.76 -5.14
N HIS A 147 11.73 8.89 -5.86
CA HIS A 147 12.91 9.57 -6.38
C HIS A 147 13.36 10.75 -5.48
N ASP A 148 12.63 11.03 -4.41
CA ASP A 148 12.93 12.10 -3.46
C ASP A 148 13.80 11.57 -2.31
N ASN A 149 15.01 12.14 -2.17
CA ASN A 149 15.96 11.73 -1.12
C ASN A 149 15.45 12.09 0.29
N GLY A 150 14.66 13.16 0.46
CA GLY A 150 14.06 13.52 1.74
C GLY A 150 13.03 12.48 2.19
N ILE A 151 12.23 11.98 1.25
CA ILE A 151 11.30 10.89 1.52
C ILE A 151 12.06 9.58 1.79
N ALA A 152 13.12 9.27 1.00
CA ALA A 152 13.93 8.08 1.23
C ALA A 152 14.58 8.07 2.63
N ALA A 153 14.95 9.24 3.18
CA ALA A 153 15.50 9.38 4.53
C ALA A 153 14.53 8.95 5.64
N THR A 154 13.24 8.80 5.34
CA THR A 154 12.22 8.33 6.31
C THR A 154 12.17 6.81 6.48
N ALA A 155 12.95 6.06 5.70
CA ALA A 155 13.01 4.60 5.74
C ALA A 155 14.23 4.10 6.51
N ARG A 156 14.15 2.92 7.15
CA ARG A 156 15.26 2.31 7.91
C ARG A 156 16.37 1.72 7.03
N ARG A 157 16.09 1.49 5.77
CA ARG A 157 17.02 0.95 4.77
C ARG A 157 16.75 1.61 3.45
N VAL A 158 17.80 2.01 2.77
CA VAL A 158 17.73 2.57 1.41
C VAL A 158 18.40 1.61 0.45
N VAL A 159 17.69 1.31 -0.63
CA VAL A 159 18.20 0.56 -1.77
C VAL A 159 18.11 1.48 -2.98
N ARG A 160 19.23 1.87 -3.54
CA ARG A 160 19.27 2.72 -4.73
C ARG A 160 19.46 1.88 -5.98
N ILE A 161 18.61 2.12 -6.96
CA ILE A 161 18.63 1.41 -8.23
C ILE A 161 18.93 2.41 -9.34
N ALA A 162 19.88 2.10 -10.21
CA ALA A 162 20.16 2.85 -11.44
C ALA A 162 20.44 1.84 -12.58
N ASP A 163 19.87 2.13 -13.75
CA ASP A 163 20.02 1.27 -14.96
C ASP A 163 19.73 -0.20 -14.70
N GLY A 164 18.71 -0.49 -13.86
CA GLY A 164 18.30 -1.85 -13.50
C GLY A 164 19.24 -2.58 -12.55
N LYS A 165 20.22 -1.90 -11.94
CA LYS A 165 21.20 -2.47 -11.00
C LYS A 165 21.10 -1.79 -9.64
N ILE A 166 21.27 -2.58 -8.58
CA ILE A 166 21.44 -2.04 -7.23
C ILE A 166 22.85 -1.44 -7.17
N ILE A 167 22.92 -0.13 -6.86
CA ILE A 167 24.17 0.63 -6.72
C ILE A 167 24.48 0.98 -5.27
N GLU A 168 23.46 1.05 -4.41
CA GLU A 168 23.60 1.26 -2.97
C GLU A 168 22.58 0.41 -2.23
N ASP A 169 22.97 -0.12 -1.08
CA ASP A 169 22.10 -0.86 -0.15
C ASP A 169 22.66 -0.72 1.27
N HIS A 170 22.03 0.08 2.11
CA HIS A 170 22.50 0.33 3.47
C HIS A 170 21.37 0.66 4.45
N PRO A 171 21.49 0.29 5.74
CA PRO A 171 20.62 0.79 6.79
C PRO A 171 20.94 2.25 7.08
N GLN A 172 19.99 2.99 7.62
CA GLN A 172 20.18 4.37 8.06
C GLN A 172 19.37 4.67 9.33
N GLU A 173 19.74 5.75 10.02
CA GLU A 173 18.90 6.33 11.05
C GLU A 173 17.69 6.99 10.41
N VAL A 174 16.55 6.95 11.12
CA VAL A 174 15.25 7.35 10.55
C VAL A 174 14.82 8.67 11.12
N ASP A 175 14.45 9.59 10.24
CA ASP A 175 13.68 10.77 10.61
C ASP A 175 12.20 10.39 10.76
N TRP A 176 11.68 10.52 11.98
CA TRP A 176 10.29 10.19 12.30
C TRP A 176 9.39 11.43 12.16
N TYR A 177 8.26 11.26 11.51
CA TYR A 177 7.19 12.26 11.44
C TYR A 177 6.14 12.03 12.53
#